data_99c264c05e3b5adf9deb493d66928c05
#
_entry.id   99c264c05e3b5adf9deb493d66928c05
#
_cell.length_a   1.000
_cell.length_b   1.000
_cell.length_c   1.000
_cell.angle_alpha   90.00
_cell.angle_beta   90.00
_cell.angle_gamma   90.00
#
_symmetry.space_group_name_H-M   'P 1'
#
loop_
_entity.id
_entity.type
_entity.pdbx_description
1 polymer ?
#
loop_
_entity_poly.entity_id
_entity_poly.type
_entity_poly.pdbx_seq_one_letter_code
_entity_poly.pdbx_strand_id
1 'polypeptide(L)'
;MQDRKKKILIHSNFCKAFTGFGKHKKNLLKYLYKTGKYEIVELANAHNKEADAMKNLPWRVIGTLPTDHQVLKKIQKDQNRMRNAGYGHELIDQIVKDEKADIYLGVEDVWAFSGFTKKPWWNKMGCIVHTTLDSLPLLPEAIESAPEIKNYFVWASFAQKEMKKLERVD
;
A
#
# COMPACT_ATOMS: atom_id res chain seq x y z
N MET A 1 26.15 18.56 6.59
CA MET A 1 24.90 17.96 7.12
C MET A 1 24.65 16.67 6.35
N GLN A 2 24.63 15.54 7.02
CA GLN A 2 24.25 14.28 6.34
C GLN A 2 22.75 14.36 6.08
N ASP A 3 22.34 14.37 4.81
CA ASP A 3 20.92 14.36 4.45
C ASP A 3 20.25 13.13 5.08
N ARG A 4 19.14 13.35 5.80
CA ARG A 4 18.39 12.21 6.37
C ARG A 4 17.93 11.27 5.25
N LYS A 5 17.96 9.98 5.53
CA LYS A 5 17.40 8.99 4.60
C LYS A 5 15.93 9.29 4.35
N LYS A 6 15.49 9.18 3.09
CA LYS A 6 14.05 9.23 2.79
C LYS A 6 13.34 8.03 3.37
N LYS A 7 12.20 8.27 4.00
CA LYS A 7 11.36 7.22 4.60
C LYS A 7 10.32 6.75 3.58
N ILE A 8 10.27 5.44 3.33
CA ILE A 8 9.30 4.80 2.46
C ILE A 8 8.32 3.99 3.30
N LEU A 9 7.02 4.28 3.17
CA LEU A 9 5.92 3.47 3.67
C LEU A 9 5.47 2.52 2.56
N ILE A 10 5.74 1.21 2.70
CA ILE A 10 5.41 0.17 1.71
C ILE A 10 4.19 -0.60 2.18
N HIS A 11 3.08 -0.43 1.49
CA HIS A 11 1.76 -0.96 1.83
C HIS A 11 1.38 -2.13 0.92
N SER A 12 1.17 -3.31 1.50
CA SER A 12 0.77 -4.54 0.80
C SER A 12 0.49 -5.65 1.81
N ASN A 13 0.19 -6.85 1.32
CA ASN A 13 0.20 -8.07 2.14
C ASN A 13 1.51 -8.21 2.92
N PHE A 14 1.43 -8.75 4.13
CA PHE A 14 2.63 -8.96 4.97
C PHE A 14 3.73 -9.72 4.22
N CYS A 15 4.98 -9.30 4.37
CA CYS A 15 6.12 -9.86 3.65
C CYS A 15 6.39 -11.36 3.94
N LYS A 16 5.82 -11.90 5.02
CA LYS A 16 5.86 -13.33 5.35
C LYS A 16 4.59 -14.07 4.90
N ALA A 17 3.59 -13.38 4.31
CA ALA A 17 2.39 -14.03 3.78
C ALA A 17 2.71 -14.85 2.53
N PHE A 18 2.06 -16.03 2.41
CA PHE A 18 2.20 -16.93 1.26
C PHE A 18 1.30 -16.50 0.09
N THR A 19 1.40 -15.24 -0.31
CA THR A 19 0.64 -14.66 -1.43
C THR A 19 1.61 -14.11 -2.49
N GLY A 20 1.11 -13.87 -3.71
CA GLY A 20 1.89 -13.24 -4.78
C GLY A 20 2.43 -11.88 -4.34
N PHE A 21 1.56 -11.03 -3.83
CA PHE A 21 1.92 -9.70 -3.32
C PHE A 21 2.88 -9.76 -2.13
N GLY A 22 2.67 -10.67 -1.16
CA GLY A 22 3.58 -10.85 -0.02
C GLY A 22 4.99 -11.25 -0.45
N LYS A 23 5.12 -12.19 -1.39
CA LYS A 23 6.41 -12.62 -1.96
C LYS A 23 7.09 -11.48 -2.73
N HIS A 24 6.34 -10.78 -3.57
CA HIS A 24 6.84 -9.63 -4.33
C HIS A 24 7.33 -8.53 -3.40
N LYS A 25 6.49 -8.10 -2.45
CA LYS A 25 6.86 -7.09 -1.45
C LYS A 25 8.10 -7.50 -0.65
N LYS A 26 8.20 -8.76 -0.23
CA LYS A 26 9.39 -9.28 0.49
C LYS A 26 10.68 -9.06 -0.29
N ASN A 27 10.68 -9.33 -1.59
CA ASN A 27 11.86 -9.15 -2.43
C ASN A 27 12.19 -7.66 -2.60
N LEU A 28 11.18 -6.83 -2.81
CA LEU A 28 11.32 -5.38 -2.91
C LEU A 28 11.88 -4.77 -1.61
N LEU A 29 11.32 -5.14 -0.46
CA LEU A 29 11.80 -4.72 0.86
C LEU A 29 13.27 -5.09 1.09
N LYS A 30 13.65 -6.33 0.78
CA LYS A 30 15.04 -6.79 0.89
C LYS A 30 15.98 -6.00 0.00
N TYR A 31 15.57 -5.73 -1.23
CA TYR A 31 16.36 -4.95 -2.18
C TYR A 31 16.56 -3.53 -1.66
N LEU A 32 15.50 -2.82 -1.31
CA LEU A 32 15.55 -1.45 -0.81
C LEU A 32 16.36 -1.36 0.49
N TYR A 33 16.18 -2.30 1.39
CA TYR A 33 16.94 -2.37 2.65
C TYR A 33 18.44 -2.50 2.41
N LYS A 34 18.84 -3.40 1.50
CA LYS A 34 20.25 -3.63 1.14
C LYS A 34 20.92 -2.38 0.54
N THR A 35 20.16 -1.50 -0.11
CA THR A 35 20.73 -0.25 -0.66
C THR A 35 21.23 0.70 0.42
N GLY A 36 20.74 0.57 1.65
CA GLY A 36 21.03 1.47 2.76
C GLY A 36 20.54 2.92 2.58
N LYS A 37 19.87 3.24 1.46
CA LYS A 37 19.47 4.60 1.09
C LYS A 37 18.19 5.07 1.77
N TYR A 38 17.36 4.15 2.25
CA TYR A 38 16.00 4.44 2.73
C TYR A 38 15.80 3.97 4.15
N GLU A 39 14.98 4.70 4.89
CA GLU A 39 14.30 4.20 6.08
C GLU A 39 13.00 3.52 5.63
N ILE A 40 12.80 2.26 6.02
CA ILE A 40 11.68 1.44 5.52
C ILE A 40 10.68 1.21 6.63
N VAL A 41 9.41 1.47 6.33
CA VAL A 41 8.26 1.07 7.12
C VAL A 41 7.37 0.19 6.27
N GLU A 42 7.15 -1.04 6.70
CA GLU A 42 6.21 -1.97 6.08
C GLU A 42 4.84 -1.80 6.70
N LEU A 43 3.82 -1.52 5.88
CA LEU A 43 2.42 -1.58 6.29
C LEU A 43 1.83 -2.91 5.80
N ALA A 44 1.42 -3.74 6.77
CA ALA A 44 1.00 -5.12 6.53
C ALA A 44 -0.52 -5.26 6.60
N ASN A 45 -1.15 -5.59 5.46
CA ASN A 45 -2.59 -5.82 5.35
C ASN A 45 -3.08 -6.90 6.29
N ALA A 46 -4.27 -6.69 6.86
CA ALA A 46 -5.02 -7.63 7.69
C ALA A 46 -4.30 -8.12 8.95
N HIS A 47 -3.30 -7.38 9.42
CA HIS A 47 -2.62 -7.65 10.69
C HIS A 47 -2.97 -6.58 11.73
N ASN A 48 -3.01 -6.96 13.00
CA ASN A 48 -3.09 -6.00 14.09
C ASN A 48 -1.86 -5.09 14.06
N LYS A 49 -2.04 -3.83 14.43
CA LYS A 49 -1.00 -2.79 14.33
C LYS A 49 0.35 -3.20 14.94
N GLU A 50 0.37 -4.08 15.94
CA GLU A 50 1.56 -4.50 16.69
C GLU A 50 1.64 -6.03 16.87
N ALA A 51 1.21 -6.81 15.88
CA ALA A 51 1.22 -8.26 15.99
C ALA A 51 2.64 -8.84 16.16
N ASP A 52 2.78 -9.86 17.00
CA ASP A 52 4.08 -10.53 17.28
C ASP A 52 4.74 -11.10 16.01
N ALA A 53 3.93 -11.54 15.04
CA ALA A 53 4.44 -12.02 13.74
C ALA A 53 5.29 -10.99 12.98
N MET A 54 5.16 -9.70 13.33
CA MET A 54 5.90 -8.59 12.72
C MET A 54 7.24 -8.30 13.39
N LYS A 55 7.53 -8.94 14.52
CA LYS A 55 8.82 -8.81 15.21
C LYS A 55 9.92 -9.55 14.44
N ASN A 56 11.18 -9.19 14.73
CA ASN A 56 12.38 -9.80 14.12
C ASN A 56 12.51 -9.61 12.62
N LEU A 57 12.12 -8.45 12.12
CA LEU A 57 12.44 -7.98 10.78
C LEU A 57 13.44 -6.81 10.86
N PRO A 58 14.33 -6.65 9.86
CA PRO A 58 15.33 -5.58 9.89
C PRO A 58 14.76 -4.19 9.59
N TRP A 59 13.47 -4.10 9.33
CA TRP A 59 12.70 -2.86 9.15
C TRP A 59 11.51 -2.82 10.09
N ARG A 60 10.97 -1.63 10.29
CA ARG A 60 9.74 -1.43 11.07
C ARG A 60 8.53 -1.98 10.33
N VAL A 61 7.65 -2.67 11.04
CA VAL A 61 6.38 -3.19 10.49
C VAL A 61 5.21 -2.68 11.32
N ILE A 62 4.14 -2.29 10.63
CA ILE A 62 2.87 -1.85 11.23
C ILE A 62 1.75 -2.62 10.55
N GLY A 63 0.76 -3.09 11.30
CA GLY A 63 -0.46 -3.68 10.73
C GLY A 63 -1.54 -2.65 10.44
N THR A 64 -2.46 -3.00 9.55
CA THR A 64 -3.58 -2.14 9.15
C THR A 64 -4.79 -2.22 10.08
N LEU A 65 -4.86 -3.22 10.94
CA LEU A 65 -5.97 -3.39 11.87
C LEU A 65 -5.68 -2.75 13.23
N PRO A 66 -6.69 -2.16 13.90
CA PRO A 66 -6.53 -1.59 15.22
C PRO A 66 -6.18 -2.65 16.27
N THR A 67 -5.43 -2.25 17.29
CA THR A 67 -5.11 -3.09 18.48
C THR A 67 -6.24 -3.13 19.47
N ASP A 68 -7.10 -2.10 19.51
CA ASP A 68 -8.25 -2.04 20.41
C ASP A 68 -9.28 -3.12 20.03
N HIS A 69 -9.48 -4.07 20.94
CA HIS A 69 -10.41 -5.19 20.78
C HIS A 69 -11.87 -4.75 20.59
N GLN A 70 -12.30 -3.65 21.23
CA GLN A 70 -13.67 -3.17 21.10
C GLN A 70 -13.90 -2.53 19.74
N VAL A 71 -12.92 -1.78 19.25
CA VAL A 71 -12.94 -1.22 17.90
C VAL A 71 -12.92 -2.34 16.86
N LEU A 72 -12.04 -3.33 17.03
CA LEU A 72 -11.95 -4.46 16.11
C LEU A 72 -13.25 -5.28 16.07
N LYS A 73 -13.87 -5.56 17.24
CA LYS A 73 -15.18 -6.23 17.31
C LYS A 73 -16.30 -5.46 16.57
N LYS A 74 -16.27 -4.12 16.63
CA LYS A 74 -17.24 -3.30 15.89
C LYS A 74 -17.03 -3.40 14.38
N ILE A 75 -15.77 -3.38 13.93
CA ILE A 75 -15.41 -3.52 12.52
C ILE A 75 -15.81 -4.90 12.00
N GLN A 76 -15.57 -5.97 12.75
CA GLN A 76 -15.87 -7.36 12.38
C GLN A 76 -17.37 -7.65 12.18
N LYS A 77 -18.26 -6.82 12.69
CA LYS A 77 -19.71 -6.97 12.47
C LYS A 77 -20.16 -6.62 11.05
N ASP A 78 -19.36 -5.88 10.31
CA ASP A 78 -19.59 -5.46 8.94
C ASP A 78 -18.45 -5.98 8.05
N GLN A 79 -18.80 -6.88 7.13
CA GLN A 79 -17.81 -7.51 6.23
C GLN A 79 -17.11 -6.49 5.34
N ASN A 80 -17.83 -5.51 4.80
CA ASN A 80 -17.25 -4.48 3.95
C ASN A 80 -16.30 -3.59 4.75
N ARG A 81 -16.70 -3.20 5.95
CA ARG A 81 -15.86 -2.43 6.85
C ARG A 81 -14.62 -3.22 7.27
N MET A 82 -14.77 -4.52 7.57
CA MET A 82 -13.64 -5.40 7.90
C MET A 82 -12.66 -5.53 6.74
N ARG A 83 -13.18 -5.71 5.51
CA ARG A 83 -12.35 -5.74 4.30
C ARG A 83 -11.58 -4.43 4.14
N ASN A 84 -12.25 -3.29 4.22
CA ASN A 84 -11.63 -1.97 4.08
C ASN A 84 -10.58 -1.73 5.18
N ALA A 85 -10.87 -2.09 6.42
CA ALA A 85 -9.90 -2.01 7.51
C ALA A 85 -8.69 -2.91 7.26
N GLY A 86 -8.90 -4.12 6.72
CA GLY A 86 -7.84 -5.03 6.31
C GLY A 86 -6.87 -4.39 5.30
N TYR A 87 -7.37 -3.56 4.40
CA TYR A 87 -6.56 -2.76 3.44
C TYR A 87 -6.20 -1.36 3.97
N GLY A 88 -6.34 -1.11 5.25
CA GLY A 88 -5.82 0.08 5.90
C GLY A 88 -6.71 1.32 5.87
N HIS A 89 -7.90 1.28 5.28
CA HIS A 89 -8.77 2.46 5.12
C HIS A 89 -9.12 3.14 6.45
N GLU A 90 -9.18 2.39 7.55
CA GLU A 90 -9.47 2.94 8.89
C GLU A 90 -8.27 3.69 9.51
N LEU A 91 -7.04 3.30 9.20
CA LEU A 91 -5.86 3.78 9.90
C LEU A 91 -4.86 4.54 9.03
N ILE A 92 -4.98 4.51 7.70
CA ILE A 92 -3.94 5.04 6.80
C ILE A 92 -3.61 6.50 7.04
N ASP A 93 -4.61 7.34 7.31
CA ASP A 93 -4.41 8.77 7.52
C ASP A 93 -3.56 9.03 8.78
N GLN A 94 -3.86 8.27 9.85
CA GLN A 94 -3.09 8.35 11.09
C GLN A 94 -1.68 7.79 10.93
N ILE A 95 -1.54 6.66 10.22
CA ILE A 95 -0.23 6.05 9.98
C ILE A 95 0.67 6.98 9.15
N VAL A 96 0.15 7.56 8.08
CA VAL A 96 0.91 8.52 7.25
C VAL A 96 1.35 9.72 8.07
N LYS A 97 0.47 10.25 8.92
CA LYS A 97 0.77 11.37 9.81
C LYS A 97 1.85 11.02 10.84
N ASP A 98 1.73 9.86 11.49
CA ASP A 98 2.65 9.44 12.56
C ASP A 98 4.03 9.10 12.00
N GLU A 99 4.08 8.36 10.89
CA GLU A 99 5.33 7.93 10.28
C GLU A 99 6.06 9.05 9.54
N LYS A 100 5.36 10.12 9.13
CA LYS A 100 5.94 11.24 8.36
C LYS A 100 6.76 10.74 7.16
N ALA A 101 6.21 9.78 6.43
CA ALA A 101 6.87 9.17 5.28
C ALA A 101 7.05 10.19 4.15
N ASP A 102 8.15 10.09 3.42
CA ASP A 102 8.42 10.90 2.23
C ASP A 102 7.80 10.26 0.98
N ILE A 103 7.67 8.93 0.99
CA ILE A 103 7.19 8.15 -0.14
C ILE A 103 6.17 7.12 0.38
N TYR A 104 5.02 7.05 -0.29
CA TYR A 104 4.06 5.96 -0.15
C TYR A 104 4.17 5.06 -1.38
N LEU A 105 4.34 3.75 -1.16
CA LEU A 105 4.39 2.74 -2.20
C LEU A 105 3.35 1.65 -1.91
N GLY A 106 2.24 1.72 -2.63
CA GLY A 106 1.19 0.69 -2.59
C GLY A 106 1.50 -0.45 -3.57
N VAL A 107 1.48 -1.69 -3.10
CA VAL A 107 1.73 -2.90 -3.91
C VAL A 107 0.58 -3.88 -3.72
N GLU A 108 -0.52 -3.65 -4.39
CA GLU A 108 -1.76 -4.44 -4.36
C GLU A 108 -2.56 -4.21 -5.65
N ASP A 109 -3.68 -4.87 -5.79
CA ASP A 109 -4.68 -4.52 -6.78
C ASP A 109 -5.16 -3.08 -6.58
N VAL A 110 -5.45 -2.38 -7.68
CA VAL A 110 -5.80 -0.95 -7.62
C VAL A 110 -7.03 -0.66 -6.76
N TRP A 111 -7.99 -1.57 -6.72
CA TRP A 111 -9.20 -1.42 -5.90
C TRP A 111 -8.90 -1.36 -4.39
N ALA A 112 -7.78 -1.93 -3.94
CA ALA A 112 -7.36 -1.86 -2.54
C ALA A 112 -7.03 -0.42 -2.09
N PHE A 113 -6.72 0.44 -3.05
CA PHE A 113 -6.39 1.86 -2.83
C PHE A 113 -7.52 2.81 -3.23
N SER A 114 -8.73 2.29 -3.46
CA SER A 114 -9.90 3.10 -3.81
C SER A 114 -10.10 4.24 -2.81
N GLY A 115 -10.22 5.47 -3.33
CA GLY A 115 -10.33 6.69 -2.51
C GLY A 115 -9.03 7.20 -1.87
N PHE A 116 -7.90 6.49 -1.96
CA PHE A 116 -6.62 7.00 -1.43
C PHE A 116 -6.11 8.20 -2.21
N THR A 117 -6.34 8.24 -3.52
CA THR A 117 -5.98 9.38 -4.38
C THR A 117 -6.66 10.68 -3.96
N LYS A 118 -7.82 10.60 -3.31
CA LYS A 118 -8.59 11.75 -2.78
C LYS A 118 -8.15 12.20 -1.39
N LYS A 119 -7.19 11.50 -0.76
CA LYS A 119 -6.71 11.83 0.58
C LYS A 119 -5.83 13.08 0.57
N PRO A 120 -5.90 13.94 1.61
CA PRO A 120 -5.15 15.20 1.67
C PRO A 120 -3.63 15.06 1.60
N TRP A 121 -3.11 13.88 1.96
CA TRP A 121 -1.68 13.58 1.94
C TRP A 121 -1.19 13.06 0.58
N TRP A 122 -2.07 12.54 -0.28
CA TRP A 122 -1.69 11.84 -1.52
C TRP A 122 -0.78 12.69 -2.44
N ASN A 123 -1.13 13.96 -2.65
CA ASN A 123 -0.34 14.85 -3.51
C ASN A 123 0.77 15.61 -2.76
N LYS A 124 0.91 15.41 -1.43
CA LYS A 124 1.92 16.08 -0.61
C LYS A 124 3.18 15.24 -0.41
N MET A 125 3.17 14.00 -0.85
CA MET A 125 4.28 13.06 -0.76
C MET A 125 4.45 12.33 -2.09
N GLY A 126 5.55 11.62 -2.28
CA GLY A 126 5.79 10.80 -3.46
C GLY A 126 4.93 9.53 -3.41
N CYS A 127 3.74 9.55 -4.03
CA CYS A 127 2.88 8.38 -4.09
C CYS A 127 3.14 7.55 -5.34
N ILE A 128 3.30 6.23 -5.14
CA ILE A 128 3.57 5.23 -6.16
C ILE A 128 2.58 4.09 -5.97
N VAL A 129 1.97 3.62 -7.05
CA VAL A 129 1.19 2.38 -7.07
C VAL A 129 1.84 1.39 -8.01
N HIS A 130 2.09 0.18 -7.53
CA HIS A 130 2.64 -0.93 -8.28
C HIS A 130 1.69 -2.12 -8.18
N THR A 131 0.95 -2.37 -9.23
CA THR A 131 -0.18 -3.30 -9.23
C THR A 131 -0.09 -4.33 -10.36
N THR A 132 -0.89 -5.37 -10.27
CA THR A 132 -1.19 -6.26 -11.38
C THR A 132 -2.47 -5.82 -12.09
N LEU A 133 -2.71 -6.35 -13.27
CA LEU A 133 -3.96 -6.26 -14.00
C LEU A 133 -4.42 -7.68 -14.29
N ASP A 134 -5.43 -8.13 -13.56
CA ASP A 134 -5.85 -9.53 -13.56
C ASP A 134 -6.99 -9.82 -14.53
N SER A 135 -7.68 -8.80 -15.01
CA SER A 135 -8.86 -8.97 -15.86
C SER A 135 -9.04 -7.85 -16.87
N LEU A 136 -9.73 -8.20 -17.97
CA LEU A 136 -10.31 -7.27 -18.93
C LEU A 136 -11.81 -7.59 -19.06
N PRO A 137 -12.68 -6.59 -19.18
CA PRO A 137 -12.39 -5.14 -19.18
C PRO A 137 -11.80 -4.65 -17.84
N LEU A 138 -11.19 -3.47 -17.86
CA LEU A 138 -10.64 -2.83 -16.65
C LEU A 138 -11.73 -2.65 -15.59
N LEU A 139 -11.37 -2.87 -14.33
CA LEU A 139 -12.26 -2.60 -13.21
C LEU A 139 -12.59 -1.10 -13.12
N PRO A 140 -13.82 -0.74 -12.70
CA PRO A 140 -14.21 0.67 -12.52
C PRO A 140 -13.24 1.43 -11.63
N GLU A 141 -12.75 0.81 -10.56
CA GLU A 141 -11.77 1.41 -9.64
C GLU A 141 -10.43 1.73 -10.33
N ALA A 142 -10.02 0.92 -11.31
CA ALA A 142 -8.83 1.20 -12.10
C ALA A 142 -9.04 2.41 -13.01
N ILE A 143 -10.20 2.47 -13.68
CA ILE A 143 -10.56 3.57 -14.58
C ILE A 143 -10.65 4.89 -13.80
N GLU A 144 -11.28 4.88 -12.62
CA GLU A 144 -11.45 6.07 -11.80
C GLU A 144 -10.13 6.56 -11.19
N SER A 145 -9.28 5.63 -10.73
CA SER A 145 -8.09 5.97 -9.93
C SER A 145 -6.84 6.21 -10.77
N ALA A 146 -6.69 5.57 -11.91
CA ALA A 146 -5.46 5.62 -12.69
C ALA A 146 -5.05 7.04 -13.13
N PRO A 147 -5.96 7.92 -13.60
CA PRO A 147 -5.62 9.29 -13.96
C PRO A 147 -5.07 10.12 -12.80
N GLU A 148 -5.44 9.79 -11.57
CA GLU A 148 -5.02 10.46 -10.35
C GLU A 148 -3.64 10.00 -9.83
N ILE A 149 -3.09 8.91 -10.39
CA ILE A 149 -1.86 8.27 -9.92
C ILE A 149 -0.71 8.62 -10.86
N LYS A 150 0.12 9.60 -10.49
CA LYS A 150 1.26 10.06 -11.31
C LYS A 150 2.32 8.97 -11.55
N ASN A 151 2.55 8.09 -10.57
CA ASN A 151 3.56 7.03 -10.64
C ASN A 151 2.85 5.68 -10.58
N TYR A 152 2.22 5.29 -11.67
CA TYR A 152 1.49 4.04 -11.80
C TYR A 152 2.36 3.01 -12.53
N PHE A 153 2.70 1.92 -11.84
CA PHE A 153 3.48 0.82 -12.38
C PHE A 153 2.64 -0.45 -12.46
N VAL A 154 2.79 -1.20 -13.52
CA VAL A 154 2.13 -2.49 -13.72
C VAL A 154 3.15 -3.59 -14.01
N TRP A 155 2.81 -4.83 -13.66
CA TRP A 155 3.74 -5.95 -13.72
C TRP A 155 3.92 -6.53 -15.12
N ALA A 156 3.00 -6.27 -16.03
CA ALA A 156 2.99 -6.88 -17.36
C ALA A 156 2.84 -5.85 -18.48
N SER A 157 3.47 -6.12 -19.62
CA SER A 157 3.42 -5.23 -20.79
C SER A 157 2.03 -5.07 -21.39
N PHE A 158 1.18 -6.13 -21.32
CA PHE A 158 -0.21 -6.00 -21.76
C PHE A 158 -0.98 -5.01 -20.88
N ALA A 159 -0.77 -5.07 -19.55
CA ALA A 159 -1.38 -4.15 -18.60
C ALA A 159 -0.97 -2.69 -18.88
N GLN A 160 0.31 -2.46 -19.18
CA GLN A 160 0.78 -1.14 -19.60
C GLN A 160 0.04 -0.64 -20.85
N LYS A 161 -0.16 -1.49 -21.85
CA LYS A 161 -0.89 -1.13 -23.08
C LYS A 161 -2.35 -0.75 -22.79
N GLU A 162 -3.01 -1.50 -21.92
CA GLU A 162 -4.40 -1.23 -21.55
C GLU A 162 -4.53 0.05 -20.72
N MET A 163 -3.65 0.25 -19.74
CA MET A 163 -3.67 1.46 -18.90
C MET A 163 -3.38 2.73 -19.69
N LYS A 164 -2.49 2.68 -20.69
CA LYS A 164 -2.22 3.83 -21.58
C LYS A 164 -3.43 4.28 -22.41
N LYS A 165 -4.45 3.45 -22.56
CA LYS A 165 -5.70 3.87 -23.22
C LYS A 165 -6.49 4.86 -22.35
N LEU A 166 -6.31 4.81 -21.02
CA LEU A 166 -6.97 5.72 -20.07
C LEU A 166 -6.31 7.11 -20.03
N GLU A 167 -5.02 7.22 -20.38
CA GLU A 167 -4.28 8.48 -20.39
C GLU A 167 -4.67 9.39 -21.58
N ARG A 168 -5.46 8.90 -22.52
CA ARG A 168 -5.77 9.57 -23.80
C ARG A 168 -7.15 10.21 -23.87
N VAL A 169 -7.76 10.46 -22.76
CA VAL A 169 -9.03 11.20 -22.70
C VAL A 169 -8.69 12.66 -22.37
N ASP A 170 -8.13 13.35 -23.37
CA ASP A 170 -8.17 14.80 -23.49
C ASP A 170 -9.29 15.19 -24.45
#